data_560a207d3921250351315e57a8d1cebc
#
_entry.id   560a207d3921250351315e57a8d1cebc
#
_cell.length_a   1.000
_cell.length_b   1.000
_cell.length_c   1.000
_cell.angle_alpha   90.00
_cell.angle_beta   90.00
_cell.angle_gamma   90.00
#
_symmetry.space_group_name_H-M   'P 1'
#
loop_
_entity.id
_entity.type
_entity.pdbx_description
1 polymer ?
#
loop_
_entity_poly.entity_id
_entity_poly.type
_entity_poly.pdbx_seq_one_letter_code
_entity_poly.pdbx_strand_id
1 'polypeptide(L)'
;MTELLCLVGFLALLAGASCAGLPGFTQAPRYSEQVSLTTVLDGVRVAINAPAGFSPEWPTLVVFYATPNGNSLEQTLGRRPKSPDEWRFDIQHVAAQVRKLREVRPGQNTVLVCVQSPELSWPAWRAGHADADTLILGLVEDTVAALPGTDKRVALLGHSGGGSFLLGFIQAGAQIPARVERIGFLDANYSYSDDEAHGDRLLAWLAGAPARRLVVIAYDDRTVTLDGRPIVPADGGTYRATQRMMDRLARDRPLSHSLHLDFDLYTDAGRQAVFYVNRNDANEILHTALVGEHNGVLQALTVGTAEETAWGVFGGERAYTRWIEPADEAVVPAAIPPRPVDAPGGATVMSGLAALSGPEREAETLAQITSGNVPDFLRCFRRVTVAGKDAAGVEHTVALDVTPDYLSVGSDDDFCRLPMTPATAQRIADAFGCLLPTTVLVDEIYRAAEAKLPPRPLVHEREAVTTFVQHSTIIQEQRAAIPHGPIVAGIKKDIVLTNRLRERAGRVAIYGWHRPDGRPIQPLTTVHGSTYVDYSHGVRLVGRRALLDGRECDLAELLRDPNLAPLLSDEGPLMVPGY
;
A
#
# COMPACT_ATOMS: atom_id res chain seq x y z
N MET A 1 -4.34 53.82 33.35
CA MET A 1 -4.53 52.41 33.74
C MET A 1 -5.56 51.85 32.81
N THR A 2 -5.12 51.25 31.74
CA THR A 2 -5.98 50.56 30.78
C THR A 2 -5.13 49.45 30.17
N GLU A 3 -5.42 48.24 30.57
CA GLU A 3 -4.73 47.05 30.08
C GLU A 3 -5.13 46.77 28.64
N LEU A 4 -4.13 46.59 27.78
CA LEU A 4 -4.28 46.17 26.37
C LEU A 4 -4.02 44.65 26.30
N LEU A 5 -5.10 43.87 26.16
CA LEU A 5 -5.01 42.45 25.88
C LEU A 5 -4.55 42.25 24.42
N CYS A 6 -3.35 41.71 24.24
CA CYS A 6 -2.88 41.18 22.96
C CYS A 6 -3.43 39.79 22.75
N LEU A 7 -4.38 39.65 21.79
CA LEU A 7 -4.83 38.37 21.26
C LEU A 7 -3.79 37.89 20.23
N VAL A 8 -2.97 36.92 20.61
CA VAL A 8 -2.07 36.23 19.68
C VAL A 8 -2.87 35.12 18.99
N GLY A 9 -3.26 35.36 17.75
CA GLY A 9 -3.87 34.35 16.90
C GLY A 9 -2.84 33.30 16.49
N PHE A 10 -3.03 32.07 16.92
CA PHE A 10 -2.30 30.90 16.41
C PHE A 10 -2.81 30.59 14.99
N LEU A 11 -2.07 31.04 13.97
CA LEU A 11 -2.21 30.49 12.62
C LEU A 11 -1.53 29.12 12.61
N ALA A 12 -2.34 28.06 12.66
CA ALA A 12 -1.86 26.72 12.34
C ALA A 12 -1.58 26.68 10.83
N LEU A 13 -0.32 26.79 10.45
CA LEU A 13 0.12 26.38 9.11
C LEU A 13 -0.10 24.87 8.99
N LEU A 14 -1.19 24.46 8.33
CA LEU A 14 -1.30 23.14 7.75
C LEU A 14 -0.33 23.09 6.57
N ALA A 15 0.89 22.62 6.82
CA ALA A 15 1.81 22.24 5.79
C ALA A 15 1.14 21.13 4.96
N GLY A 16 0.81 21.43 3.71
CA GLY A 16 0.34 20.45 2.74
C GLY A 16 1.36 19.33 2.63
N ALA A 17 0.99 18.11 3.06
CA ALA A 17 1.83 16.94 2.87
C ALA A 17 1.96 16.71 1.36
N SER A 18 3.15 16.96 0.83
CA SER A 18 3.56 16.56 -0.51
C SER A 18 3.37 15.04 -0.64
N CYS A 19 2.61 14.58 -1.62
CA CYS A 19 2.45 13.17 -1.98
C CYS A 19 3.72 12.57 -2.63
N ALA A 20 4.90 13.07 -2.31
CA ALA A 20 6.16 12.51 -2.80
C ALA A 20 6.47 11.22 -2.03
N GLY A 21 6.38 10.08 -2.72
CA GLY A 21 6.79 8.78 -2.18
C GLY A 21 8.29 8.74 -1.84
N LEU A 22 8.70 7.70 -1.12
CA LEU A 22 10.13 7.44 -0.87
C LEU A 22 10.87 7.24 -2.21
N PRO A 23 12.08 7.79 -2.37
CA PRO A 23 12.88 7.60 -3.59
C PRO A 23 13.09 6.11 -3.91
N GLY A 24 12.80 5.70 -5.14
CA GLY A 24 12.92 4.31 -5.58
C GLY A 24 11.77 3.39 -5.15
N PHE A 25 10.70 3.94 -4.57
CA PHE A 25 9.50 3.18 -4.23
C PHE A 25 8.38 3.42 -5.23
N THR A 26 7.55 2.41 -5.44
CA THR A 26 6.30 2.49 -6.19
C THR A 26 5.12 2.36 -5.25
N GLN A 27 4.02 3.05 -5.54
CA GLN A 27 2.79 2.88 -4.74
C GLN A 27 2.26 1.46 -4.90
N ALA A 28 1.98 0.81 -3.77
CA ALA A 28 1.29 -0.47 -3.80
C ALA A 28 -0.20 -0.23 -4.14
N PRO A 29 -0.81 -1.17 -4.88
CA PRO A 29 -2.20 -1.01 -5.32
C PRO A 29 -3.20 -0.98 -4.16
N ARG A 30 -2.81 -1.45 -2.96
CA ARG A 30 -3.68 -1.61 -1.80
C ARG A 30 -3.04 -1.09 -0.52
N TYR A 31 -3.87 -0.88 0.52
CA TYR A 31 -3.47 -0.66 1.92
C TYR A 31 -2.64 0.61 2.18
N SER A 32 -2.68 1.60 1.27
CA SER A 32 -1.93 2.86 1.41
C SER A 32 -0.45 2.60 1.72
N GLU A 33 0.20 1.81 0.89
CA GLU A 33 1.60 1.40 1.02
C GLU A 33 2.41 1.81 -0.21
N GLN A 34 3.72 1.84 -0.03
CA GLN A 34 4.69 1.97 -1.10
C GLN A 34 5.75 0.88 -0.95
N VAL A 35 6.21 0.33 -2.07
CA VAL A 35 7.08 -0.84 -2.09
C VAL A 35 8.30 -0.63 -2.97
N SER A 36 9.41 -1.25 -2.56
CA SER A 36 10.63 -1.37 -3.38
C SER A 36 11.08 -2.82 -3.37
N LEU A 37 11.52 -3.31 -4.52
CA LEU A 37 12.10 -4.65 -4.66
C LEU A 37 13.46 -4.52 -5.32
N THR A 38 14.50 -5.01 -4.64
CA THR A 38 15.88 -4.97 -5.13
C THR A 38 16.54 -6.33 -4.98
N THR A 39 17.64 -6.52 -5.70
CA THR A 39 18.50 -7.70 -5.54
C THR A 39 19.90 -7.21 -5.25
N VAL A 40 20.51 -7.70 -4.19
CA VAL A 40 21.83 -7.33 -3.67
C VAL A 40 22.64 -8.59 -3.31
N LEU A 41 23.89 -8.46 -2.92
CA LEU A 41 24.71 -9.56 -2.37
C LEU A 41 24.55 -10.87 -3.15
N ASP A 42 24.92 -10.87 -4.44
CA ASP A 42 24.91 -12.03 -5.32
C ASP A 42 23.60 -12.81 -5.36
N GLY A 43 22.48 -12.08 -5.34
CA GLY A 43 21.15 -12.66 -5.55
C GLY A 43 20.22 -12.61 -4.35
N VAL A 44 20.61 -12.02 -3.23
CA VAL A 44 19.71 -11.77 -2.09
C VAL A 44 18.63 -10.79 -2.52
N ARG A 45 17.37 -11.19 -2.48
CA ARG A 45 16.21 -10.35 -2.78
C ARG A 45 15.75 -9.61 -1.52
N VAL A 46 15.50 -8.32 -1.65
CA VAL A 46 15.03 -7.45 -0.57
C VAL A 46 13.75 -6.75 -1.00
N ALA A 47 12.66 -7.05 -0.33
CA ALA A 47 11.38 -6.35 -0.51
C ALA A 47 11.16 -5.40 0.67
N ILE A 48 11.00 -4.11 0.39
CA ILE A 48 10.72 -3.09 1.39
C ILE A 48 9.29 -2.61 1.19
N ASN A 49 8.51 -2.64 2.26
CA ASN A 49 7.12 -2.18 2.29
C ASN A 49 6.99 -1.10 3.37
N ALA A 50 6.66 0.12 2.98
CA ALA A 50 6.52 1.29 3.84
C ALA A 50 5.10 1.88 3.75
N PRO A 51 4.61 2.61 4.76
CA PRO A 51 3.35 3.34 4.65
C PRO A 51 3.46 4.43 3.57
N ALA A 52 2.42 4.65 2.78
CA ALA A 52 2.39 5.72 1.78
C ALA A 52 2.57 7.12 2.41
N GLY A 53 2.04 7.31 3.62
CA GLY A 53 2.22 8.54 4.41
C GLY A 53 3.48 8.53 5.27
N PHE A 54 4.60 7.97 4.79
CA PHE A 54 5.86 7.97 5.53
C PHE A 54 6.30 9.41 5.84
N SER A 55 6.55 9.70 7.13
CA SER A 55 7.04 11.01 7.58
C SER A 55 8.45 10.86 8.18
N PRO A 56 9.48 11.54 7.64
CA PRO A 56 10.83 11.52 8.22
C PRO A 56 10.92 12.05 9.66
N GLU A 57 9.93 12.83 10.08
CA GLU A 57 9.83 13.40 11.42
C GLU A 57 9.34 12.39 12.48
N TRP A 58 8.74 11.29 12.03
CA TRP A 58 8.20 10.27 12.93
C TRP A 58 9.27 9.23 13.28
N PRO A 59 9.24 8.68 14.50
CA PRO A 59 10.02 7.49 14.83
C PRO A 59 9.75 6.37 13.83
N THR A 60 10.80 5.69 13.40
CA THR A 60 10.71 4.62 12.41
C THR A 60 11.15 3.29 13.00
N LEU A 61 10.26 2.31 13.04
CA LEU A 61 10.59 0.91 13.29
C LEU A 61 10.84 0.20 11.96
N VAL A 62 12.06 -0.28 11.74
CA VAL A 62 12.43 -1.08 10.58
C VAL A 62 12.41 -2.55 10.98
N VAL A 63 11.44 -3.30 10.48
CA VAL A 63 11.24 -4.72 10.78
C VAL A 63 11.88 -5.54 9.69
N PHE A 64 13.02 -6.16 9.96
CA PHE A 64 13.61 -7.17 9.09
C PHE A 64 12.96 -8.53 9.36
N TYR A 65 12.57 -9.19 8.28
CA TYR A 65 12.03 -10.54 8.34
C TYR A 65 12.77 -11.45 7.36
N ALA A 66 13.51 -12.42 7.90
CA ALA A 66 14.23 -13.43 7.11
C ALA A 66 13.30 -14.59 6.77
N THR A 67 13.18 -14.87 5.46
CA THR A 67 12.30 -15.94 4.95
C THR A 67 12.70 -17.32 5.47
N PRO A 68 11.76 -18.25 5.68
CA PRO A 68 12.05 -19.64 5.99
C PRO A 68 12.61 -20.39 4.77
N ASN A 69 13.20 -21.54 5.00
CA ASN A 69 13.67 -22.42 3.93
C ASN A 69 12.53 -22.82 2.99
N GLY A 70 12.79 -22.75 1.68
CA GLY A 70 11.88 -23.19 0.64
C GLY A 70 10.71 -22.23 0.35
N ASN A 71 10.64 -21.04 0.97
CA ASN A 71 9.62 -20.03 0.69
C ASN A 71 10.21 -18.80 0.02
N SER A 72 9.51 -18.31 -1.00
CA SER A 72 9.83 -17.02 -1.62
C SER A 72 9.38 -15.83 -0.78
N LEU A 73 9.81 -14.62 -1.17
CA LEU A 73 9.33 -13.36 -0.60
C LEU A 73 7.81 -13.26 -0.69
N GLU A 74 7.24 -13.58 -1.86
CA GLU A 74 5.81 -13.47 -2.14
C GLU A 74 4.99 -14.41 -1.25
N GLN A 75 5.47 -15.65 -1.07
CA GLN A 75 4.85 -16.63 -0.17
C GLN A 75 4.94 -16.19 1.29
N THR A 76 6.05 -15.58 1.70
CA THR A 76 6.28 -15.10 3.06
C THR A 76 5.46 -13.86 3.38
N LEU A 77 5.42 -12.89 2.46
CA LEU A 77 4.57 -11.71 2.59
C LEU A 77 3.08 -12.09 2.68
N GLY A 78 2.69 -13.10 1.93
CA GLY A 78 1.41 -13.77 2.04
C GLY A 78 0.29 -13.10 1.24
N ARG A 79 -0.62 -13.92 0.74
CA ARG A 79 -1.90 -13.56 0.14
C ARG A 79 -2.88 -14.71 0.31
N ARG A 80 -4.13 -14.50 -0.03
CA ARG A 80 -5.09 -15.62 -0.13
C ARG A 80 -4.66 -16.55 -1.27
N PRO A 81 -4.68 -17.87 -1.09
CA PRO A 81 -4.36 -18.80 -2.16
C PRO A 81 -5.46 -18.81 -3.23
N LYS A 82 -5.08 -18.95 -4.50
CA LYS A 82 -6.00 -19.13 -5.64
C LYS A 82 -6.51 -20.58 -5.73
N SER A 83 -5.72 -21.52 -5.22
CA SER A 83 -6.03 -22.95 -5.19
C SER A 83 -5.39 -23.60 -3.97
N PRO A 84 -5.81 -24.80 -3.55
CA PRO A 84 -5.19 -25.53 -2.44
C PRO A 84 -3.69 -25.78 -2.61
N ASP A 85 -3.17 -25.87 -3.84
CA ASP A 85 -1.76 -26.11 -4.13
C ASP A 85 -0.89 -24.88 -3.76
N GLU A 86 -1.49 -23.71 -3.64
CA GLU A 86 -0.82 -22.48 -3.25
C GLU A 86 -0.76 -22.24 -1.72
N TRP A 87 -0.93 -23.27 -0.91
CA TRP A 87 -0.99 -23.20 0.55
C TRP A 87 0.15 -22.40 1.20
N ARG A 88 1.35 -22.36 0.55
CA ARG A 88 2.50 -21.58 1.05
C ARG A 88 2.24 -20.08 1.13
N PHE A 89 1.28 -19.55 0.37
CA PHE A 89 0.90 -18.14 0.45
C PHE A 89 0.01 -17.83 1.67
N ASP A 90 -0.60 -18.84 2.31
CA ASP A 90 -1.52 -18.67 3.45
C ASP A 90 -0.90 -19.04 4.82
N ILE A 91 0.43 -19.19 4.91
CA ILE A 91 1.06 -19.70 6.14
C ILE A 91 1.71 -18.65 7.03
N GLN A 92 2.08 -17.48 6.53
CA GLN A 92 2.81 -16.50 7.34
C GLN A 92 2.15 -15.11 7.36
N HIS A 93 1.76 -14.60 6.20
CA HIS A 93 1.11 -13.29 6.05
C HIS A 93 1.84 -12.14 6.76
N VAL A 94 3.17 -12.09 6.63
CA VAL A 94 3.99 -11.12 7.36
C VAL A 94 3.59 -9.68 7.03
N ALA A 95 3.26 -9.40 5.75
CA ALA A 95 2.77 -8.08 5.35
C ALA A 95 1.45 -7.71 6.05
N ALA A 96 0.50 -8.66 6.14
CA ALA A 96 -0.79 -8.42 6.79
C ALA A 96 -0.64 -8.18 8.31
N GLN A 97 0.27 -8.89 8.96
CA GLN A 97 0.57 -8.68 10.37
C GLN A 97 1.20 -7.30 10.62
N VAL A 98 2.11 -6.85 9.74
CA VAL A 98 2.70 -5.49 9.84
C VAL A 98 1.65 -4.41 9.54
N ARG A 99 0.71 -4.62 8.61
CA ARG A 99 -0.43 -3.72 8.38
C ARG A 99 -1.29 -3.59 9.63
N LYS A 100 -1.57 -4.70 10.32
CA LYS A 100 -2.29 -4.68 11.61
C LYS A 100 -1.50 -3.92 12.68
N LEU A 101 -0.19 -4.05 12.72
CA LEU A 101 0.65 -3.29 13.63
C LEU A 101 0.56 -1.78 13.35
N ARG A 102 0.59 -1.36 12.08
CA ARG A 102 0.41 0.07 11.70
C ARG A 102 -0.93 0.62 12.15
N GLU A 103 -1.98 -0.20 12.09
CA GLU A 103 -3.32 0.18 12.56
C GLU A 103 -3.34 0.51 14.05
N VAL A 104 -2.70 -0.33 14.88
CA VAL A 104 -2.72 -0.15 16.35
C VAL A 104 -1.62 0.79 16.86
N ARG A 105 -0.70 1.22 16.00
CA ARG A 105 0.43 2.10 16.33
C ARG A 105 0.47 3.32 15.40
N PRO A 106 -0.53 4.20 15.45
CA PRO A 106 -0.53 5.45 14.67
C PRO A 106 0.59 6.39 15.16
N GLY A 107 1.10 7.25 14.26
CA GLY A 107 2.14 8.24 14.61
C GLY A 107 3.57 7.69 14.62
N GLN A 108 3.78 6.47 14.10
CA GLN A 108 5.09 5.87 13.89
C GLN A 108 5.16 5.27 12.48
N ASN A 109 6.29 5.42 11.80
CA ASN A 109 6.55 4.64 10.60
C ASN A 109 6.90 3.20 10.99
N THR A 110 6.19 2.22 10.45
CA THR A 110 6.61 0.81 10.52
C THR A 110 6.94 0.34 9.12
N VAL A 111 8.21 0.09 8.85
CA VAL A 111 8.73 -0.37 7.56
C VAL A 111 9.07 -1.85 7.66
N LEU A 112 8.48 -2.67 6.79
CA LEU A 112 8.82 -4.09 6.67
C LEU A 112 9.92 -4.25 5.62
N VAL A 113 10.99 -4.95 5.98
CA VAL A 113 12.07 -5.38 5.09
C VAL A 113 12.11 -6.90 5.09
N CYS A 114 11.58 -7.54 4.07
CA CYS A 114 11.61 -8.99 3.92
C CYS A 114 12.82 -9.39 3.07
N VAL A 115 13.64 -10.32 3.55
CA VAL A 115 14.89 -10.73 2.92
C VAL A 115 14.88 -12.22 2.59
N GLN A 116 15.30 -12.56 1.37
CA GLN A 116 15.33 -13.93 0.84
C GLN A 116 16.70 -14.24 0.23
N SER A 117 17.32 -15.36 0.64
CA SER A 117 18.52 -15.86 -0.02
C SER A 117 18.22 -16.46 -1.40
N PRO A 118 19.14 -16.44 -2.35
CA PRO A 118 18.92 -16.97 -3.70
C PRO A 118 18.56 -18.46 -3.70
N GLU A 119 19.13 -19.26 -2.79
CA GLU A 119 18.85 -20.70 -2.67
C GLU A 119 17.60 -21.02 -1.88
N LEU A 120 16.79 -20.01 -1.48
CA LEU A 120 15.68 -20.15 -0.54
C LEU A 120 16.09 -20.83 0.79
N SER A 121 17.35 -20.64 1.21
CA SER A 121 17.91 -21.24 2.43
C SER A 121 19.03 -20.38 3.00
N TRP A 122 18.76 -19.69 4.09
CA TRP A 122 19.78 -18.89 4.79
C TRP A 122 20.94 -19.75 5.36
N PRO A 123 20.71 -20.97 5.91
CA PRO A 123 21.80 -21.86 6.29
C PRO A 123 22.73 -22.23 5.13
N ALA A 124 22.18 -22.55 3.95
CA ALA A 124 22.98 -22.88 2.77
C ALA A 124 23.78 -21.66 2.28
N TRP A 125 23.14 -20.49 2.19
CA TRP A 125 23.80 -19.26 1.79
C TRP A 125 24.95 -18.89 2.75
N ARG A 126 24.72 -18.94 4.07
CA ARG A 126 25.79 -18.69 5.06
C ARG A 126 26.94 -19.68 4.95
N ALA A 127 26.65 -20.94 4.73
CA ALA A 127 27.71 -21.96 4.53
C ALA A 127 28.53 -21.74 3.25
N GLY A 128 27.93 -21.10 2.24
CA GLY A 128 28.58 -20.77 0.97
C GLY A 128 29.43 -19.49 0.98
N HIS A 129 29.34 -18.66 2.02
CA HIS A 129 29.99 -17.34 2.09
C HIS A 129 30.82 -17.24 3.38
N ALA A 130 32.15 -17.15 3.25
CA ALA A 130 33.04 -17.08 4.40
C ALA A 130 32.87 -15.82 5.27
N ASP A 131 32.34 -14.74 4.68
CA ASP A 131 32.08 -13.45 5.29
C ASP A 131 30.55 -13.17 5.47
N ALA A 132 29.74 -14.23 5.40
CA ALA A 132 28.27 -14.15 5.44
C ALA A 132 27.74 -13.25 6.57
N ASP A 133 28.29 -13.37 7.77
CA ASP A 133 27.83 -12.63 8.94
C ASP A 133 28.07 -11.11 8.75
N THR A 134 29.24 -10.74 8.21
CA THR A 134 29.57 -9.34 7.89
C THR A 134 28.66 -8.80 6.78
N LEU A 135 28.38 -9.59 5.75
CA LEU A 135 27.47 -9.23 4.66
C LEU A 135 26.04 -9.02 5.18
N ILE A 136 25.56 -9.88 6.09
CA ILE A 136 24.24 -9.73 6.73
C ILE A 136 24.17 -8.44 7.54
N LEU A 137 25.20 -8.13 8.34
CA LEU A 137 25.24 -6.87 9.09
C LEU A 137 25.24 -5.67 8.16
N GLY A 138 26.06 -5.67 7.12
CA GLY A 138 26.11 -4.63 6.09
C GLY A 138 24.76 -4.41 5.43
N LEU A 139 24.10 -5.49 5.00
CA LEU A 139 22.75 -5.42 4.41
C LEU A 139 21.73 -4.71 5.32
N VAL A 140 21.72 -5.03 6.60
CA VAL A 140 20.82 -4.40 7.58
C VAL A 140 21.17 -2.93 7.75
N GLU A 141 22.46 -2.60 7.95
CA GLU A 141 22.91 -1.21 8.18
C GLU A 141 22.67 -0.32 6.95
N ASP A 142 22.98 -0.79 5.74
CA ASP A 142 22.79 -0.06 4.50
C ASP A 142 21.32 0.19 4.21
N THR A 143 20.46 -0.82 4.44
CA THR A 143 19.02 -0.67 4.26
C THR A 143 18.45 0.36 5.24
N VAL A 144 18.86 0.34 6.51
CA VAL A 144 18.42 1.33 7.50
C VAL A 144 18.96 2.71 7.15
N ALA A 145 20.21 2.83 6.66
CA ALA A 145 20.80 4.10 6.26
C ALA A 145 20.06 4.75 5.09
N ALA A 146 19.60 3.95 4.13
CA ALA A 146 18.89 4.41 2.94
C ALA A 146 17.48 5.00 3.24
N LEU A 147 16.86 4.64 4.34
CA LEU A 147 15.58 5.20 4.75
C LEU A 147 15.76 6.61 5.35
N PRO A 148 14.88 7.58 5.04
CA PRO A 148 14.96 8.92 5.64
C PRO A 148 14.59 8.91 7.12
N GLY A 149 14.89 10.01 7.82
CA GLY A 149 14.65 10.19 9.26
C GLY A 149 15.84 9.79 10.13
N THR A 150 15.85 10.26 11.38
CA THR A 150 16.96 10.11 12.32
C THR A 150 16.69 9.12 13.46
N ASP A 151 15.44 9.01 13.94
CA ASP A 151 15.04 8.04 14.97
C ASP A 151 14.62 6.72 14.29
N LYS A 152 15.62 5.89 13.99
CA LYS A 152 15.43 4.59 13.35
C LYS A 152 15.82 3.45 14.29
N ARG A 153 14.86 2.60 14.61
CA ARG A 153 14.99 1.41 15.45
C ARG A 153 14.76 0.17 14.63
N VAL A 154 15.41 -0.92 15.01
CA VAL A 154 15.41 -2.18 14.25
C VAL A 154 14.78 -3.30 15.07
N ALA A 155 13.89 -4.05 14.43
CA ALA A 155 13.44 -5.36 14.88
C ALA A 155 13.92 -6.42 13.87
N LEU A 156 14.56 -7.47 14.36
CA LEU A 156 15.02 -8.59 13.57
C LEU A 156 14.15 -9.81 13.87
N LEU A 157 13.43 -10.30 12.88
CA LEU A 157 12.59 -11.50 12.99
C LEU A 157 13.00 -12.54 11.95
N GLY A 158 12.84 -13.80 12.28
CA GLY A 158 13.05 -14.89 11.33
C GLY A 158 12.20 -16.10 11.69
N HIS A 159 11.71 -16.78 10.67
CA HIS A 159 11.02 -18.05 10.81
C HIS A 159 11.86 -19.19 10.25
N SER A 160 11.86 -20.34 10.94
CA SER A 160 12.53 -21.55 10.43
C SER A 160 14.00 -21.27 10.06
N GLY A 161 14.41 -21.57 8.83
CA GLY A 161 15.74 -21.28 8.31
C GLY A 161 16.16 -19.80 8.37
N GLY A 162 15.21 -18.87 8.49
CA GLY A 162 15.49 -17.45 8.72
C GLY A 162 16.22 -17.17 10.04
N GLY A 163 16.15 -18.07 11.00
CA GLY A 163 16.96 -17.98 12.23
C GLY A 163 18.46 -17.97 11.99
N SER A 164 18.93 -18.59 10.90
CA SER A 164 20.35 -18.53 10.51
C SER A 164 20.79 -17.12 10.15
N PHE A 165 19.93 -16.32 9.47
CA PHE A 165 20.18 -14.90 9.23
C PHE A 165 20.32 -14.12 10.55
N LEU A 166 19.43 -14.37 11.53
CA LEU A 166 19.49 -13.72 12.84
C LEU A 166 20.79 -14.05 13.59
N LEU A 167 21.18 -15.32 13.61
CA LEU A 167 22.40 -15.76 14.28
C LEU A 167 23.65 -15.19 13.60
N GLY A 168 23.66 -15.11 12.25
CA GLY A 168 24.72 -14.45 11.52
C GLY A 168 24.83 -12.97 11.89
N PHE A 169 23.72 -12.25 11.95
CA PHE A 169 23.71 -10.86 12.41
C PHE A 169 24.22 -10.71 13.85
N ILE A 170 23.82 -11.60 14.76
CA ILE A 170 24.25 -11.58 16.16
C ILE A 170 25.78 -11.79 16.27
N GLN A 171 26.37 -12.56 15.37
CA GLN A 171 27.80 -12.87 15.37
C GLN A 171 28.66 -11.84 14.63
N ALA A 172 28.11 -11.09 13.71
CA ALA A 172 28.83 -10.26 12.74
C ALA A 172 29.77 -9.20 13.35
N GLY A 173 29.52 -8.75 14.56
CA GLY A 173 30.34 -7.72 15.22
C GLY A 173 30.71 -8.05 16.65
N ALA A 174 31.45 -7.17 17.29
CA ALA A 174 31.79 -7.30 18.71
C ALA A 174 30.53 -7.22 19.60
N GLN A 175 29.51 -6.46 19.17
CA GLN A 175 28.25 -6.27 19.89
C GLN A 175 27.11 -6.10 18.88
N ILE A 176 25.91 -6.49 19.30
CA ILE A 176 24.68 -6.21 18.55
C ILE A 176 24.45 -4.68 18.56
N PRO A 177 24.24 -4.03 17.40
CA PRO A 177 24.08 -2.58 17.30
C PRO A 177 23.00 -2.02 18.24
N ALA A 178 23.25 -0.83 18.82
CA ALA A 178 22.39 -0.23 19.82
C ALA A 178 20.96 0.06 19.32
N ARG A 179 20.79 0.30 18.02
CA ARG A 179 19.49 0.55 17.37
C ARG A 179 18.57 -0.67 17.31
N VAL A 180 19.11 -1.89 17.54
CA VAL A 180 18.32 -3.12 17.58
C VAL A 180 17.56 -3.16 18.91
N GLU A 181 16.24 -3.06 18.84
CA GLU A 181 15.36 -3.13 20.02
C GLU A 181 14.72 -4.50 20.20
N ARG A 182 14.56 -5.27 19.12
CA ARG A 182 13.88 -6.57 19.16
C ARG A 182 14.61 -7.61 18.34
N ILE A 183 14.69 -8.82 18.89
CA ILE A 183 15.12 -10.01 18.17
C ILE A 183 14.07 -11.08 18.45
N GLY A 184 13.47 -11.62 17.38
CA GLY A 184 12.40 -12.62 17.47
C GLY A 184 12.70 -13.88 16.67
N PHE A 185 12.81 -14.99 17.34
CA PHE A 185 12.92 -16.32 16.73
C PHE A 185 11.52 -16.96 16.70
N LEU A 186 10.95 -17.05 15.51
CA LEU A 186 9.63 -17.66 15.29
C LEU A 186 9.85 -19.10 14.82
N ASP A 187 9.95 -20.02 15.74
CA ASP A 187 10.34 -21.42 15.51
C ASP A 187 11.60 -21.53 14.63
N ALA A 188 12.66 -20.80 15.03
CA ALA A 188 13.79 -20.47 14.14
C ALA A 188 15.18 -20.60 14.80
N ASN A 189 15.28 -21.01 16.05
CA ASN A 189 16.53 -21.02 16.81
C ASN A 189 17.29 -22.37 16.77
N TYR A 190 17.07 -23.17 15.73
CA TYR A 190 17.68 -24.51 15.57
C TYR A 190 19.19 -24.55 15.82
N SER A 191 19.91 -23.58 15.23
CA SER A 191 21.37 -23.50 15.31
C SER A 191 21.88 -22.69 16.49
N TYR A 192 21.04 -22.44 17.51
CA TYR A 192 21.52 -21.81 18.74
C TYR A 192 22.61 -22.67 19.41
N SER A 193 23.74 -22.05 19.75
CA SER A 193 24.89 -22.70 20.37
C SER A 193 25.52 -21.80 21.43
N ASP A 194 25.81 -22.37 22.61
CA ASP A 194 26.59 -21.71 23.65
C ASP A 194 28.08 -21.66 23.28
N ASP A 195 28.56 -22.65 22.52
CA ASP A 195 29.94 -22.67 22.04
C ASP A 195 30.25 -21.52 21.07
N GLU A 196 29.23 -21.05 20.36
CA GLU A 196 29.31 -19.87 19.51
C GLU A 196 28.97 -18.56 20.26
N ALA A 197 28.84 -18.63 21.58
CA ALA A 197 28.55 -17.49 22.47
C ALA A 197 27.26 -16.71 22.13
N HIS A 198 26.28 -17.32 21.45
CA HIS A 198 25.02 -16.65 21.12
C HIS A 198 24.29 -16.11 22.37
N GLY A 199 24.25 -16.93 23.44
CA GLY A 199 23.61 -16.53 24.70
C GLY A 199 24.32 -15.36 25.37
N ASP A 200 25.64 -15.32 25.37
CA ASP A 200 26.44 -14.24 25.96
C ASP A 200 26.21 -12.91 25.23
N ARG A 201 26.17 -12.94 23.89
CA ARG A 201 25.90 -11.76 23.06
C ARG A 201 24.48 -11.23 23.27
N LEU A 202 23.49 -12.11 23.36
CA LEU A 202 22.11 -11.75 23.66
C LEU A 202 21.99 -11.15 25.06
N LEU A 203 22.63 -11.71 26.08
CA LEU A 203 22.65 -11.17 27.44
C LEU A 203 23.28 -9.77 27.51
N ALA A 204 24.43 -9.58 26.86
CA ALA A 204 25.12 -8.29 26.78
C ALA A 204 24.22 -7.25 26.08
N TRP A 205 23.56 -7.67 24.99
CA TRP A 205 22.62 -6.79 24.30
C TRP A 205 21.41 -6.43 25.17
N LEU A 206 20.76 -7.40 25.83
CA LEU A 206 19.62 -7.14 26.72
C LEU A 206 19.97 -6.17 27.87
N ALA A 207 21.18 -6.29 28.41
CA ALA A 207 21.66 -5.41 29.48
C ALA A 207 21.81 -3.94 29.03
N GLY A 208 21.99 -3.70 27.74
CA GLY A 208 22.25 -2.35 27.19
C GLY A 208 21.08 -1.38 27.23
N ALA A 209 19.82 -1.84 27.28
CA ALA A 209 18.65 -0.97 27.42
C ALA A 209 17.41 -1.75 27.88
N PRO A 210 16.56 -1.17 28.78
CA PRO A 210 15.37 -1.85 29.30
C PRO A 210 14.27 -2.05 28.26
N ALA A 211 14.30 -1.33 27.15
CA ALA A 211 13.33 -1.47 26.05
C ALA A 211 13.61 -2.70 25.15
N ARG A 212 14.81 -3.28 25.22
CA ARG A 212 15.20 -4.42 24.37
C ARG A 212 14.42 -5.68 24.72
N ARG A 213 14.01 -6.42 23.69
CA ARG A 213 13.21 -7.64 23.83
C ARG A 213 13.77 -8.77 22.96
N LEU A 214 14.10 -9.88 23.60
CA LEU A 214 14.29 -11.17 22.96
C LEU A 214 12.98 -11.95 23.07
N VAL A 215 12.40 -12.35 21.95
CA VAL A 215 11.19 -13.15 21.90
C VAL A 215 11.46 -14.46 21.16
N VAL A 216 11.16 -15.56 21.80
CA VAL A 216 11.29 -16.90 21.21
C VAL A 216 9.94 -17.58 21.25
N ILE A 217 9.45 -17.99 20.10
CA ILE A 217 8.22 -18.76 19.95
C ILE A 217 8.61 -20.12 19.39
N ALA A 218 8.26 -21.20 20.09
CA ALA A 218 8.57 -22.58 19.73
C ALA A 218 7.40 -23.49 20.11
N TYR A 219 7.49 -24.76 19.75
CA TYR A 219 6.56 -25.79 20.20
C TYR A 219 7.31 -27.06 20.53
N ASP A 220 6.68 -27.96 21.28
CA ASP A 220 7.25 -29.28 21.56
C ASP A 220 7.19 -30.14 20.29
N ASP A 221 8.30 -30.18 19.58
CA ASP A 221 8.51 -30.89 18.33
C ASP A 221 9.14 -32.28 18.50
N ARG A 222 9.44 -32.68 19.75
CA ARG A 222 10.28 -33.84 20.05
C ARG A 222 9.69 -35.17 19.63
N THR A 223 8.36 -35.29 19.64
CA THR A 223 7.63 -36.53 19.33
C THR A 223 6.85 -36.47 18.04
N VAL A 224 6.86 -35.32 17.37
CA VAL A 224 6.09 -35.09 16.13
C VAL A 224 6.68 -35.90 14.98
N THR A 225 5.77 -36.50 14.21
CA THR A 225 6.13 -37.32 13.05
C THR A 225 5.39 -36.86 11.78
N LEU A 226 6.03 -37.02 10.64
CA LEU A 226 5.43 -36.86 9.32
C LEU A 226 5.64 -38.18 8.56
N ASP A 227 4.57 -38.79 8.07
CA ASP A 227 4.59 -40.11 7.43
C ASP A 227 5.35 -41.19 8.26
N GLY A 228 5.15 -41.15 9.59
CA GLY A 228 5.76 -42.06 10.54
C GLY A 228 7.25 -41.84 10.81
N ARG A 229 7.82 -40.75 10.31
CA ARG A 229 9.23 -40.37 10.57
C ARG A 229 9.30 -39.16 11.47
N PRO A 230 10.18 -39.11 12.47
CA PRO A 230 10.40 -37.92 13.28
C PRO A 230 10.75 -36.72 12.38
N ILE A 231 10.13 -35.54 12.64
CA ILE A 231 10.40 -34.32 11.88
C ILE A 231 11.70 -33.64 12.28
N VAL A 232 12.22 -33.97 13.46
CA VAL A 232 13.51 -33.48 14.00
C VAL A 232 14.37 -34.62 14.45
N PRO A 233 15.74 -34.52 14.35
CA PRO A 233 16.65 -35.52 14.92
C PRO A 233 16.56 -35.54 16.45
N ALA A 234 17.12 -36.59 17.05
CA ALA A 234 17.01 -36.84 18.49
C ALA A 234 17.62 -35.75 19.39
N ASP A 235 18.56 -34.98 18.87
CA ASP A 235 19.26 -33.87 19.55
C ASP A 235 18.88 -32.49 18.96
N GLY A 236 18.09 -32.45 17.88
CA GLY A 236 17.67 -31.24 17.16
C GLY A 236 16.31 -30.72 17.61
N GLY A 237 15.81 -29.82 16.77
CA GLY A 237 14.51 -29.17 16.95
C GLY A 237 14.57 -27.86 17.73
N THR A 238 13.52 -27.05 17.55
CA THR A 238 13.45 -25.73 18.19
C THR A 238 13.12 -25.82 19.67
N TYR A 239 12.38 -26.85 20.09
CA TYR A 239 12.13 -27.08 21.51
C TYR A 239 13.43 -27.21 22.29
N ARG A 240 14.33 -28.14 21.87
CA ARG A 240 15.62 -28.37 22.56
C ARG A 240 16.54 -27.17 22.48
N ALA A 241 16.54 -26.47 21.34
CA ALA A 241 17.30 -25.24 21.18
C ALA A 241 16.79 -24.14 22.13
N THR A 242 15.47 -24.03 22.29
CA THR A 242 14.85 -23.09 23.23
C THR A 242 15.20 -23.43 24.67
N GLN A 243 15.24 -24.72 25.05
CA GLN A 243 15.68 -25.13 26.39
C GLN A 243 17.11 -24.72 26.64
N ARG A 244 18.06 -25.01 25.71
CA ARG A 244 19.45 -24.56 25.83
C ARG A 244 19.58 -23.06 26.00
N MET A 245 18.80 -22.28 25.21
CA MET A 245 18.80 -20.83 25.30
C MET A 245 18.26 -20.35 26.66
N MET A 246 17.18 -20.93 27.16
CA MET A 246 16.61 -20.61 28.47
C MET A 246 17.61 -20.95 29.59
N ASP A 247 18.23 -22.14 29.54
CA ASP A 247 19.21 -22.57 30.53
C ASP A 247 20.44 -21.63 30.59
N ARG A 248 20.89 -21.13 29.41
CA ARG A 248 21.99 -20.14 29.37
C ARG A 248 21.57 -18.81 29.97
N LEU A 249 20.41 -18.28 29.58
CA LEU A 249 19.93 -16.98 30.04
C LEU A 249 19.57 -17.01 31.52
N ALA A 250 19.01 -18.10 32.02
CA ALA A 250 18.55 -18.23 33.41
C ALA A 250 19.68 -18.14 34.45
N ARG A 251 20.95 -18.43 34.06
CA ARG A 251 22.12 -18.26 34.92
C ARG A 251 22.34 -16.82 35.38
N ASP A 252 22.02 -15.86 34.51
CA ASP A 252 22.23 -14.42 34.77
C ASP A 252 20.90 -13.67 34.96
N ARG A 253 19.79 -14.19 34.42
CA ARG A 253 18.46 -13.60 34.42
C ARG A 253 17.42 -14.68 34.76
N PRO A 254 17.08 -14.88 36.04
CA PRO A 254 16.13 -15.91 36.45
C PRO A 254 14.79 -15.77 35.68
N LEU A 255 14.29 -16.88 35.16
CA LEU A 255 13.05 -16.95 34.42
C LEU A 255 11.91 -17.42 35.33
N SER A 256 10.78 -16.73 35.32
CA SER A 256 9.52 -17.17 35.93
C SER A 256 8.69 -17.88 34.88
N HIS A 257 7.95 -18.91 35.32
CA HIS A 257 7.00 -19.67 34.50
C HIS A 257 5.57 -19.26 34.78
N SER A 258 4.77 -19.16 33.73
CA SER A 258 3.31 -19.00 33.78
C SER A 258 2.66 -19.65 32.57
N LEU A 259 1.34 -19.70 32.51
CA LEU A 259 0.60 -20.24 31.37
C LEU A 259 -0.01 -19.11 30.54
N HIS A 260 0.01 -19.27 29.22
CA HIS A 260 -0.68 -18.40 28.28
C HIS A 260 -1.36 -19.27 27.22
N LEU A 261 -2.67 -19.51 27.36
CA LEU A 261 -3.41 -20.46 26.53
C LEU A 261 -2.69 -21.83 26.49
N ASP A 262 -2.34 -22.34 25.31
CA ASP A 262 -1.63 -23.60 25.10
C ASP A 262 -0.11 -23.48 25.19
N PHE A 263 0.38 -22.33 25.64
CA PHE A 263 1.81 -22.05 25.75
C PHE A 263 2.26 -22.02 27.21
N ASP A 264 3.39 -22.66 27.48
CA ASP A 264 4.23 -22.35 28.61
C ASP A 264 4.96 -21.05 28.33
N LEU A 265 4.80 -20.05 29.19
CA LEU A 265 5.40 -18.73 29.09
C LEU A 265 6.50 -18.58 30.14
N TYR A 266 7.74 -18.37 29.68
CA TYR A 266 8.87 -18.09 30.55
C TYR A 266 9.36 -16.64 30.32
N THR A 267 9.52 -15.90 31.41
CA THR A 267 9.96 -14.49 31.32
C THR A 267 10.92 -14.13 32.44
N ASP A 268 11.91 -13.29 32.13
CA ASP A 268 12.69 -12.61 33.16
C ASP A 268 11.88 -11.49 33.86
N ALA A 269 12.36 -10.99 34.98
CA ALA A 269 11.64 -9.98 35.79
C ALA A 269 11.28 -8.71 35.02
N GLY A 270 12.09 -8.32 34.02
CA GLY A 270 11.85 -7.15 33.17
C GLY A 270 11.06 -7.44 31.91
N ARG A 271 10.63 -8.68 31.69
CA ARG A 271 10.03 -9.17 30.43
C ARG A 271 10.89 -8.82 29.21
N GLN A 272 12.22 -8.77 29.38
CA GLN A 272 13.17 -8.53 28.28
C GLN A 272 13.47 -9.81 27.50
N ALA A 273 13.53 -10.96 28.17
CA ALA A 273 13.61 -12.29 27.59
C ALA A 273 12.25 -12.98 27.78
N VAL A 274 11.60 -13.33 26.68
CA VAL A 274 10.24 -13.90 26.68
C VAL A 274 10.20 -15.11 25.77
N PHE A 275 9.82 -16.27 26.32
CA PHE A 275 9.75 -17.54 25.61
C PHE A 275 8.31 -18.07 25.68
N TYR A 276 7.72 -18.29 24.53
CA TYR A 276 6.45 -18.97 24.36
C TYR A 276 6.71 -20.36 23.80
N VAL A 277 6.40 -21.39 24.55
CA VAL A 277 6.61 -22.79 24.14
C VAL A 277 5.24 -23.48 24.12
N ASN A 278 4.69 -23.74 22.93
CA ASN A 278 3.45 -24.49 22.82
C ASN A 278 3.66 -25.92 23.29
N ARG A 279 2.81 -26.40 24.21
CA ARG A 279 2.90 -27.75 24.79
C ARG A 279 2.65 -28.86 23.77
N ASN A 280 1.96 -28.52 22.69
CA ASN A 280 1.66 -29.42 21.58
C ASN A 280 0.98 -30.74 22.02
N ASP A 281 -0.02 -30.61 22.87
CA ASP A 281 -0.74 -31.77 23.44
C ASP A 281 -1.37 -32.66 22.37
N ALA A 282 -1.72 -32.10 21.21
CA ALA A 282 -2.25 -32.82 20.06
C ALA A 282 -1.18 -33.48 19.18
N ASN A 283 0.10 -33.26 19.47
CA ASN A 283 1.26 -33.78 18.72
C ASN A 283 1.21 -33.46 17.21
N GLU A 284 0.88 -32.22 16.88
CA GLU A 284 0.75 -31.71 15.51
C GLU A 284 1.99 -30.97 15.02
N ILE A 285 2.10 -30.74 13.71
CA ILE A 285 3.14 -29.88 13.13
C ILE A 285 2.68 -28.42 13.21
N LEU A 286 3.13 -27.70 14.26
CA LEU A 286 2.72 -26.32 14.51
C LEU A 286 3.68 -25.29 13.87
N HIS A 287 4.71 -25.72 13.17
CA HIS A 287 5.81 -24.92 12.65
C HIS A 287 5.36 -23.63 11.95
N THR A 288 4.38 -23.71 11.06
CA THR A 288 3.84 -22.53 10.33
C THR A 288 2.70 -21.85 11.10
N ALA A 289 1.93 -22.62 11.85
CA ALA A 289 0.80 -22.10 12.63
C ALA A 289 1.24 -21.08 13.68
N LEU A 290 2.40 -21.27 14.32
CA LEU A 290 2.95 -20.32 15.29
C LEU A 290 3.13 -18.93 14.72
N VAL A 291 3.47 -18.80 13.43
CA VAL A 291 3.69 -17.53 12.77
C VAL A 291 2.37 -16.93 12.27
N GLY A 292 1.61 -17.70 11.49
CA GLY A 292 0.40 -17.23 10.83
C GLY A 292 -0.83 -17.31 11.72
N GLU A 293 -1.22 -18.51 12.13
CA GLU A 293 -2.50 -18.70 12.85
C GLU A 293 -2.47 -18.10 14.25
N HIS A 294 -1.34 -18.20 14.95
CA HIS A 294 -1.18 -17.70 16.31
C HIS A 294 -0.66 -16.25 16.40
N ASN A 295 -0.61 -15.49 15.29
CA ASN A 295 -0.20 -14.07 15.29
C ASN A 295 1.27 -13.83 15.74
N GLY A 296 2.19 -14.73 15.41
CA GLY A 296 3.55 -14.74 15.97
C GLY A 296 4.37 -13.47 15.67
N VAL A 297 4.20 -12.86 14.48
CA VAL A 297 4.90 -11.61 14.13
C VAL A 297 4.38 -10.44 14.96
N LEU A 298 3.06 -10.32 15.12
CA LEU A 298 2.44 -9.30 15.98
C LEU A 298 2.93 -9.43 17.42
N GLN A 299 2.92 -10.65 17.98
CA GLN A 299 3.40 -10.88 19.34
C GLN A 299 4.86 -10.50 19.50
N ALA A 300 5.73 -10.96 18.59
CA ALA A 300 7.15 -10.63 18.65
C ALA A 300 7.42 -9.12 18.57
N LEU A 301 6.59 -8.37 17.86
CA LEU A 301 6.75 -6.91 17.71
C LEU A 301 6.10 -6.09 18.83
N THR A 302 5.18 -6.66 19.60
CA THR A 302 4.39 -5.89 20.57
C THR A 302 4.60 -6.30 22.03
N VAL A 303 5.16 -7.48 22.30
CA VAL A 303 5.41 -7.93 23.68
C VAL A 303 6.15 -6.86 24.49
N GLY A 304 5.62 -6.52 25.67
CA GLY A 304 6.14 -5.47 26.54
C GLY A 304 5.93 -4.03 26.07
N THR A 305 4.99 -3.79 25.13
CA THR A 305 4.54 -2.46 24.73
C THR A 305 3.06 -2.24 25.07
N ALA A 306 2.59 -1.01 24.93
CA ALA A 306 1.18 -0.67 25.14
C ALA A 306 0.23 -1.38 24.15
N GLU A 307 0.74 -1.75 22.97
CA GLU A 307 -0.04 -2.40 21.92
C GLU A 307 -0.15 -3.92 22.05
N GLU A 308 0.52 -4.53 23.03
CA GLU A 308 0.54 -6.01 23.21
C GLU A 308 -0.85 -6.64 23.26
N THR A 309 -1.85 -5.90 23.77
CA THR A 309 -3.24 -6.36 23.86
C THR A 309 -4.19 -5.62 22.90
N ALA A 310 -3.71 -4.61 22.18
CA ALA A 310 -4.56 -3.76 21.33
C ALA A 310 -4.91 -4.41 19.97
N TRP A 311 -4.11 -5.37 19.51
CA TRP A 311 -4.30 -6.02 18.21
C TRP A 311 -5.11 -7.34 18.32
N GLY A 312 -5.21 -7.93 19.48
CA GLY A 312 -5.84 -9.24 19.73
C GLY A 312 -5.07 -10.05 20.77
N VAL A 313 -5.05 -11.36 20.61
CA VAL A 313 -4.42 -12.30 21.56
C VAL A 313 -3.47 -13.24 20.81
N PHE A 314 -2.26 -13.40 21.32
CA PHE A 314 -1.32 -14.42 20.84
C PHE A 314 -1.86 -15.82 21.14
N GLY A 315 -1.82 -16.71 20.16
CA GLY A 315 -2.44 -18.04 20.26
C GLY A 315 -3.95 -18.07 20.00
N GLY A 316 -4.59 -16.90 19.84
CA GLY A 316 -5.99 -16.78 19.45
C GLY A 316 -6.18 -16.70 17.93
N GLU A 317 -7.38 -16.32 17.50
CA GLU A 317 -7.71 -16.19 16.07
C GLU A 317 -6.82 -15.18 15.35
N ARG A 318 -6.65 -15.34 14.02
CA ARG A 318 -5.90 -14.40 13.15
C ARG A 318 -6.44 -12.98 13.26
N ALA A 319 -5.72 -12.09 13.93
CA ALA A 319 -6.11 -10.70 14.19
C ALA A 319 -6.00 -9.77 12.96
N TYR A 320 -5.36 -10.24 11.89
CA TYR A 320 -5.00 -9.48 10.70
C TYR A 320 -5.74 -9.91 9.43
N THR A 321 -6.79 -10.73 9.54
CA THR A 321 -7.51 -11.36 8.40
C THR A 321 -7.96 -10.33 7.35
N ARG A 322 -8.40 -9.14 7.75
CA ARG A 322 -8.81 -8.07 6.83
C ARG A 322 -7.66 -7.44 6.04
N TRP A 323 -6.42 -7.65 6.50
CA TRP A 323 -5.21 -7.10 5.90
C TRP A 323 -4.50 -8.08 4.95
N ILE A 324 -5.02 -9.31 4.83
CA ILE A 324 -4.47 -10.33 3.93
C ILE A 324 -4.73 -9.90 2.48
N GLU A 325 -3.66 -9.90 1.68
CA GLU A 325 -3.71 -9.65 0.24
C GLU A 325 -4.67 -10.65 -0.42
N PRO A 326 -5.62 -10.23 -1.25
CA PRO A 326 -6.49 -11.18 -1.97
C PRO A 326 -5.71 -12.03 -2.97
N ALA A 327 -6.36 -13.08 -3.47
CA ALA A 327 -5.77 -14.02 -4.43
C ALA A 327 -5.57 -13.43 -5.84
N ASP A 328 -6.38 -12.46 -6.21
CA ASP A 328 -6.39 -11.89 -7.55
C ASP A 328 -5.17 -10.98 -7.78
N GLU A 329 -4.68 -10.95 -9.00
CA GLU A 329 -3.68 -9.97 -9.40
C GLU A 329 -4.27 -8.56 -9.21
N ALA A 330 -3.49 -7.69 -8.55
CA ALA A 330 -3.92 -6.32 -8.37
C ALA A 330 -4.02 -5.63 -9.73
N VAL A 331 -5.16 -5.05 -10.03
CA VAL A 331 -5.30 -4.14 -11.17
C VAL A 331 -4.32 -2.99 -10.96
N VAL A 332 -3.53 -2.65 -11.98
CA VAL A 332 -2.57 -1.55 -11.91
C VAL A 332 -3.30 -0.28 -11.45
N PRO A 333 -2.86 0.35 -10.35
CA PRO A 333 -3.52 1.55 -9.87
C PRO A 333 -3.37 2.68 -10.88
N ALA A 334 -4.38 3.53 -10.95
CA ALA A 334 -4.31 4.75 -11.73
C ALA A 334 -3.10 5.60 -11.30
N ALA A 335 -2.23 5.92 -12.24
CA ALA A 335 -1.03 6.70 -11.96
C ALA A 335 -0.73 7.68 -13.09
N ILE A 336 -0.68 8.97 -12.76
CA ILE A 336 -0.21 10.03 -13.65
C ILE A 336 1.29 10.21 -13.36
N PRO A 337 2.17 10.14 -14.37
CA PRO A 337 3.61 10.31 -14.19
C PRO A 337 3.98 11.63 -13.49
N PRO A 338 5.10 11.71 -12.76
CA PRO A 338 5.59 12.97 -12.20
C PRO A 338 5.75 14.03 -13.30
N ARG A 339 5.47 15.30 -12.97
CA ARG A 339 5.66 16.39 -13.91
C ARG A 339 7.14 16.62 -14.15
N PRO A 340 7.61 16.66 -15.44
CA PRO A 340 8.99 17.01 -15.73
C PRO A 340 9.35 18.41 -15.20
N VAL A 341 10.58 18.57 -14.71
CA VAL A 341 11.03 19.82 -14.06
C VAL A 341 10.99 21.02 -15.03
N ASP A 342 11.26 20.77 -16.30
CA ASP A 342 11.31 21.77 -17.39
C ASP A 342 10.01 21.83 -18.21
N ALA A 343 8.94 21.13 -17.77
CA ALA A 343 7.67 21.15 -18.48
C ALA A 343 7.07 22.57 -18.50
N PRO A 344 6.50 23.02 -19.65
CA PRO A 344 5.92 24.34 -19.77
C PRO A 344 4.66 24.49 -18.92
N GLY A 345 4.39 25.73 -18.46
CA GLY A 345 3.14 26.05 -17.78
C GLY A 345 1.92 25.98 -18.71
N GLY A 346 0.73 25.94 -18.12
CA GLY A 346 -0.53 25.82 -18.86
C GLY A 346 -0.75 26.92 -19.89
N ALA A 347 -0.46 28.17 -19.54
CA ALA A 347 -0.59 29.31 -20.46
C ALA A 347 0.31 29.15 -21.72
N THR A 348 1.55 28.67 -21.52
CA THR A 348 2.48 28.42 -22.63
C THR A 348 2.00 27.30 -23.54
N VAL A 349 1.55 26.18 -22.98
CA VAL A 349 0.99 25.07 -23.76
C VAL A 349 -0.22 25.52 -24.56
N MET A 350 -1.18 26.20 -23.92
CA MET A 350 -2.40 26.65 -24.60
C MET A 350 -2.12 27.63 -25.75
N SER A 351 -1.13 28.50 -25.58
CA SER A 351 -0.68 29.40 -26.65
C SER A 351 -0.13 28.61 -27.85
N GLY A 352 0.67 27.57 -27.59
CA GLY A 352 1.16 26.67 -28.63
C GLY A 352 0.04 25.92 -29.36
N LEU A 353 -0.92 25.37 -28.62
CA LEU A 353 -2.05 24.63 -29.16
C LEU A 353 -2.97 25.50 -30.05
N ALA A 354 -3.05 26.80 -29.79
CA ALA A 354 -3.86 27.72 -30.59
C ALA A 354 -3.37 27.87 -32.05
N ALA A 355 -2.08 27.62 -32.30
CA ALA A 355 -1.49 27.71 -33.62
C ALA A 355 -1.61 26.41 -34.44
N LEU A 356 -2.03 25.30 -33.82
CA LEU A 356 -2.07 23.96 -34.42
C LEU A 356 -3.42 23.65 -35.06
N SER A 357 -3.41 22.81 -36.11
CA SER A 357 -4.60 22.19 -36.67
C SER A 357 -5.26 21.22 -35.64
N GLY A 358 -6.50 20.80 -35.85
CA GLY A 358 -7.18 19.87 -34.97
C GLY A 358 -6.39 18.59 -34.66
N PRO A 359 -5.94 17.82 -35.66
CA PRO A 359 -5.14 16.61 -35.44
C PRO A 359 -3.80 16.85 -34.74
N GLU A 360 -3.09 17.92 -35.09
CA GLU A 360 -1.80 18.30 -34.44
C GLU A 360 -2.02 18.70 -32.98
N ARG A 361 -3.11 19.43 -32.72
CA ARG A 361 -3.53 19.81 -31.35
C ARG A 361 -3.79 18.58 -30.49
N GLU A 362 -4.51 17.59 -31.01
CA GLU A 362 -4.77 16.33 -30.28
C GLU A 362 -3.49 15.54 -30.02
N ALA A 363 -2.57 15.48 -30.99
CA ALA A 363 -1.29 14.82 -30.81
C ALA A 363 -0.42 15.49 -29.72
N GLU A 364 -0.36 16.82 -29.75
CA GLU A 364 0.38 17.59 -28.73
C GLU A 364 -0.29 17.48 -27.35
N THR A 365 -1.62 17.55 -27.27
CA THR A 365 -2.39 17.33 -26.04
C THR A 365 -2.05 15.98 -25.41
N LEU A 366 -2.05 14.91 -26.22
CA LEU A 366 -1.67 13.58 -25.78
C LEU A 366 -0.25 13.56 -25.24
N ALA A 367 0.71 14.11 -25.99
CA ALA A 367 2.12 14.12 -25.63
C ALA A 367 2.36 14.87 -24.31
N GLN A 368 1.79 16.07 -24.15
CA GLN A 368 1.92 16.87 -22.93
C GLN A 368 1.36 16.12 -21.69
N ILE A 369 0.16 15.56 -21.80
CA ILE A 369 -0.46 14.90 -20.65
C ILE A 369 0.22 13.56 -20.33
N THR A 370 0.53 12.74 -21.34
CA THR A 370 1.16 11.43 -21.08
C THR A 370 2.61 11.54 -20.61
N SER A 371 3.32 12.64 -20.93
CA SER A 371 4.64 12.93 -20.34
C SER A 371 4.56 13.38 -18.88
N GLY A 372 3.37 13.59 -18.35
CA GLY A 372 3.16 14.05 -16.97
C GLY A 372 3.06 15.57 -16.80
N ASN A 373 2.98 16.38 -17.89
CA ASN A 373 2.73 17.82 -17.76
C ASN A 373 1.29 18.10 -17.32
N VAL A 374 0.98 17.71 -16.09
CA VAL A 374 -0.32 17.75 -15.43
C VAL A 374 -0.11 18.37 -14.04
N PRO A 375 -1.02 19.19 -13.52
CA PRO A 375 -0.95 19.70 -12.15
C PRO A 375 -0.79 18.58 -11.12
N ASP A 376 -0.01 18.81 -10.08
CA ASP A 376 0.31 17.77 -9.09
C ASP A 376 -0.91 17.33 -8.30
N PHE A 377 -1.85 18.24 -8.03
CA PHE A 377 -3.09 17.88 -7.32
C PHE A 377 -3.94 16.84 -8.07
N LEU A 378 -3.84 16.72 -9.39
CA LEU A 378 -4.58 15.71 -10.17
C LEU A 378 -4.04 14.28 -9.99
N ARG A 379 -2.80 14.14 -9.48
CA ARG A 379 -2.22 12.83 -9.12
C ARG A 379 -2.80 12.26 -7.84
N CYS A 380 -3.38 13.11 -7.00
CA CYS A 380 -4.02 12.71 -5.74
C CYS A 380 -5.48 12.30 -5.99
N PHE A 381 -5.68 11.08 -6.49
CA PHE A 381 -7.01 10.53 -6.71
C PHE A 381 -7.84 10.52 -5.43
N ARG A 382 -9.15 10.70 -5.57
CA ARG A 382 -10.11 10.79 -4.47
C ARG A 382 -11.08 9.61 -4.51
N ARG A 383 -11.33 9.01 -3.35
CA ARG A 383 -12.24 7.88 -3.22
C ARG A 383 -13.69 8.34 -3.32
N VAL A 384 -14.44 7.69 -4.20
CA VAL A 384 -15.90 7.77 -4.31
C VAL A 384 -16.47 6.40 -4.02
N THR A 385 -17.54 6.32 -3.23
CA THR A 385 -18.24 5.07 -2.92
C THR A 385 -19.65 5.15 -3.50
N VAL A 386 -19.97 4.19 -4.35
CA VAL A 386 -21.29 4.00 -4.95
C VAL A 386 -21.98 2.87 -4.20
N ALA A 387 -23.17 3.09 -3.67
CA ALA A 387 -24.01 2.06 -3.07
C ALA A 387 -25.21 1.81 -4.00
N GLY A 388 -25.52 0.56 -4.24
CA GLY A 388 -26.60 0.17 -5.13
C GLY A 388 -26.97 -1.30 -5.00
N LYS A 389 -27.91 -1.73 -5.87
CA LYS A 389 -28.33 -3.14 -5.95
C LYS A 389 -27.89 -3.72 -7.27
N ASP A 390 -27.46 -4.97 -7.24
CA ASP A 390 -27.21 -5.75 -8.44
C ASP A 390 -28.51 -6.14 -9.15
N ALA A 391 -28.40 -6.84 -10.27
CA ALA A 391 -29.57 -7.30 -11.04
C ALA A 391 -30.46 -8.29 -10.26
N ALA A 392 -29.92 -8.97 -9.23
CA ALA A 392 -30.66 -9.87 -8.35
C ALA A 392 -31.27 -9.15 -7.14
N GLY A 393 -31.03 -7.84 -6.97
CA GLY A 393 -31.52 -7.01 -5.88
C GLY A 393 -30.67 -7.07 -4.62
N VAL A 394 -29.47 -7.66 -4.67
CA VAL A 394 -28.51 -7.69 -3.57
C VAL A 394 -27.82 -6.35 -3.45
N GLU A 395 -27.71 -5.83 -2.23
CA GLU A 395 -27.01 -4.57 -1.96
C GLU A 395 -25.49 -4.75 -2.01
N HIS A 396 -24.81 -3.85 -2.71
CA HIS A 396 -23.37 -3.81 -2.83
C HIS A 396 -22.84 -2.39 -2.66
N THR A 397 -21.55 -2.31 -2.33
CA THR A 397 -20.79 -1.06 -2.35
C THR A 397 -19.61 -1.18 -3.30
N VAL A 398 -19.43 -0.20 -4.18
CA VAL A 398 -18.27 -0.10 -5.07
C VAL A 398 -17.49 1.16 -4.70
N ALA A 399 -16.28 0.99 -4.18
CA ALA A 399 -15.37 2.11 -3.93
C ALA A 399 -14.35 2.20 -5.08
N LEU A 400 -14.21 3.39 -5.65
CA LEU A 400 -13.34 3.68 -6.79
C LEU A 400 -12.63 5.02 -6.62
N ASP A 401 -11.53 5.20 -7.33
CA ASP A 401 -10.70 6.40 -7.21
C ASP A 401 -10.86 7.26 -8.48
N VAL A 402 -11.06 8.56 -8.30
CA VAL A 402 -11.28 9.52 -9.39
C VAL A 402 -10.32 10.70 -9.28
N THR A 403 -9.99 11.35 -10.41
CA THR A 403 -9.27 12.63 -10.35
C THR A 403 -10.13 13.69 -9.66
N PRO A 404 -9.53 14.53 -8.78
CA PRO A 404 -10.30 15.55 -8.04
C PRO A 404 -10.90 16.63 -8.94
N ASP A 405 -10.32 16.87 -10.10
CA ASP A 405 -10.79 17.82 -11.11
C ASP A 405 -10.63 17.20 -12.52
N TYR A 406 -11.04 17.92 -13.55
CA TYR A 406 -10.90 17.51 -14.93
C TYR A 406 -9.44 17.60 -15.40
N LEU A 407 -9.04 16.74 -16.34
CA LEU A 407 -7.69 16.75 -16.90
C LEU A 407 -7.31 18.16 -17.35
N SER A 408 -6.12 18.56 -16.95
CA SER A 408 -5.54 19.88 -17.15
C SER A 408 -4.08 19.74 -17.54
N VAL A 409 -3.57 20.70 -18.28
CA VAL A 409 -2.14 20.79 -18.63
C VAL A 409 -1.49 21.91 -17.83
N GLY A 410 -0.24 21.74 -17.38
CA GLY A 410 0.54 22.74 -16.66
C GLY A 410 0.91 22.35 -15.23
N SER A 411 1.14 23.34 -14.37
CA SER A 411 1.49 23.21 -12.95
C SER A 411 0.30 23.56 -12.04
N ASP A 412 0.44 23.37 -10.75
CA ASP A 412 -0.62 23.77 -9.77
C ASP A 412 -0.93 25.27 -9.80
N ASP A 413 0.08 26.11 -10.09
CA ASP A 413 -0.06 27.57 -10.15
C ASP A 413 -0.48 28.09 -11.54
N ASP A 414 -0.17 27.33 -12.61
CA ASP A 414 -0.47 27.71 -14.01
C ASP A 414 -0.96 26.49 -14.77
N PHE A 415 -2.29 26.26 -14.76
CA PHE A 415 -2.92 25.17 -15.49
C PHE A 415 -4.18 25.59 -16.23
N CYS A 416 -4.47 24.87 -17.31
CA CYS A 416 -5.71 25.00 -18.06
C CYS A 416 -6.40 23.65 -18.22
N ARG A 417 -7.71 23.57 -17.88
CA ARG A 417 -8.55 22.39 -18.15
C ARG A 417 -8.69 22.23 -19.65
N LEU A 418 -8.26 21.08 -20.15
CA LEU A 418 -8.05 20.88 -21.58
C LEU A 418 -9.15 19.99 -22.18
N PRO A 419 -10.09 20.56 -22.97
CA PRO A 419 -11.00 19.78 -23.81
C PRO A 419 -10.21 19.04 -24.90
N MET A 420 -10.64 17.81 -25.21
CA MET A 420 -10.02 16.96 -26.22
C MET A 420 -11.03 16.00 -26.86
N THR A 421 -10.65 15.32 -27.93
CA THR A 421 -11.49 14.29 -28.54
C THR A 421 -11.61 13.05 -27.64
N PRO A 422 -12.70 12.26 -27.78
CA PRO A 422 -12.85 11.02 -27.00
C PRO A 422 -11.73 10.01 -27.27
N ALA A 423 -11.17 9.97 -28.48
CA ALA A 423 -10.05 9.08 -28.80
C ALA A 423 -8.77 9.49 -28.06
N THR A 424 -8.48 10.77 -27.93
CA THR A 424 -7.35 11.27 -27.13
C THR A 424 -7.60 11.00 -25.64
N ALA A 425 -8.81 11.28 -25.15
CA ALA A 425 -9.20 11.01 -23.77
C ALA A 425 -9.07 9.52 -23.39
N GLN A 426 -9.48 8.60 -24.28
CA GLN A 426 -9.33 7.16 -24.07
C GLN A 426 -7.86 6.75 -24.00
N ARG A 427 -7.02 7.22 -24.95
CA ARG A 427 -5.58 6.90 -24.95
C ARG A 427 -4.88 7.37 -23.67
N ILE A 428 -5.28 8.52 -23.12
CA ILE A 428 -4.76 9.03 -21.84
C ILE A 428 -5.26 8.15 -20.69
N ALA A 429 -6.55 7.79 -20.67
CA ALA A 429 -7.11 6.91 -19.66
C ALA A 429 -6.38 5.55 -19.64
N ASP A 430 -6.17 4.94 -20.82
CA ASP A 430 -5.44 3.67 -20.96
C ASP A 430 -3.99 3.79 -20.45
N ALA A 431 -3.29 4.87 -20.82
CA ALA A 431 -1.91 5.10 -20.40
C ALA A 431 -1.76 5.25 -18.86
N PHE A 432 -2.81 5.70 -18.20
CA PHE A 432 -2.80 5.95 -16.75
C PHE A 432 -3.54 4.86 -15.94
N GLY A 433 -3.91 3.73 -16.53
CA GLY A 433 -4.64 2.67 -15.85
C GLY A 433 -6.04 3.11 -15.39
N CYS A 434 -6.70 3.95 -16.21
CA CYS A 434 -8.01 4.52 -15.93
C CYS A 434 -9.05 4.13 -16.98
N LEU A 435 -10.31 4.46 -16.67
CA LEU A 435 -11.45 4.50 -17.59
C LEU A 435 -12.04 5.92 -17.65
N LEU A 436 -12.83 6.17 -18.66
CA LEU A 436 -13.77 7.29 -18.68
C LEU A 436 -15.03 6.91 -17.89
N PRO A 437 -15.75 7.88 -17.28
CA PRO A 437 -16.92 7.57 -16.47
C PRO A 437 -18.13 7.16 -17.33
N THR A 438 -19.09 6.46 -16.72
CA THR A 438 -20.47 6.32 -17.19
C THR A 438 -21.31 7.50 -16.74
N THR A 439 -22.55 7.63 -17.22
CA THR A 439 -23.55 8.60 -16.71
C THR A 439 -23.77 8.45 -15.20
N VAL A 440 -23.91 7.21 -14.72
CA VAL A 440 -24.08 6.89 -13.29
C VAL A 440 -22.88 7.35 -12.49
N LEU A 441 -21.67 7.07 -12.97
CA LEU A 441 -20.44 7.52 -12.28
C LEU A 441 -20.31 9.04 -12.25
N VAL A 442 -20.70 9.76 -13.31
CA VAL A 442 -20.71 11.23 -13.31
C VAL A 442 -21.65 11.77 -12.23
N ASP A 443 -22.84 11.18 -12.08
CA ASP A 443 -23.80 11.56 -11.04
C ASP A 443 -23.29 11.27 -9.63
N GLU A 444 -22.66 10.09 -9.41
CA GLU A 444 -22.09 9.71 -8.12
C GLU A 444 -20.90 10.61 -7.74
N ILE A 445 -20.03 10.92 -8.71
CA ILE A 445 -18.94 11.87 -8.51
C ILE A 445 -19.48 13.25 -8.14
N TYR A 446 -20.55 13.70 -8.84
CA TYR A 446 -21.20 14.97 -8.50
C TYR A 446 -21.80 14.93 -7.09
N ARG A 447 -22.45 13.82 -6.67
CA ARG A 447 -22.99 13.67 -5.31
C ARG A 447 -21.89 13.73 -4.25
N ALA A 448 -20.77 13.05 -4.49
CA ALA A 448 -19.63 13.00 -3.59
C ALA A 448 -18.79 14.29 -3.56
N ALA A 449 -18.93 15.16 -4.57
CA ALA A 449 -18.11 16.36 -4.69
C ALA A 449 -18.31 17.32 -3.51
N GLU A 450 -17.21 17.74 -2.91
CA GLU A 450 -17.16 18.75 -1.84
C GLU A 450 -17.35 20.17 -2.41
N ALA A 451 -16.93 20.39 -3.67
CA ALA A 451 -17.05 21.67 -4.37
C ALA A 451 -17.97 21.55 -5.60
N LYS A 452 -19.24 21.97 -5.45
CA LYS A 452 -20.23 21.98 -6.51
C LYS A 452 -20.37 23.39 -7.08
N LEU A 453 -19.80 23.61 -8.27
CA LEU A 453 -19.79 24.93 -8.91
C LEU A 453 -20.87 25.03 -10.00
N PRO A 454 -21.59 26.18 -10.10
CA PRO A 454 -22.61 26.34 -11.12
C PRO A 454 -22.01 26.43 -12.53
N PRO A 455 -22.67 25.84 -13.55
CA PRO A 455 -22.29 25.97 -14.96
C PRO A 455 -22.16 27.42 -15.42
N ARG A 456 -21.18 27.70 -16.28
CA ARG A 456 -20.92 29.02 -16.90
C ARG A 456 -20.84 28.87 -18.42
N PRO A 457 -21.97 28.74 -19.13
CA PRO A 457 -22.00 28.56 -20.58
C PRO A 457 -21.52 29.81 -21.35
N LEU A 458 -20.71 29.57 -22.39
CA LEU A 458 -20.27 30.56 -23.38
C LEU A 458 -20.94 30.26 -24.72
N VAL A 459 -21.15 31.27 -25.53
CA VAL A 459 -21.96 31.17 -26.77
C VAL A 459 -21.16 31.32 -28.04
N HIS A 460 -20.00 32.01 -28.00
CA HIS A 460 -19.19 32.32 -29.17
C HIS A 460 -17.96 31.45 -29.28
N GLU A 461 -17.49 31.17 -30.50
CA GLU A 461 -16.22 30.50 -30.83
C GLU A 461 -15.92 29.26 -29.96
N ARG A 462 -16.92 28.40 -29.80
CA ARG A 462 -16.92 27.32 -28.80
C ARG A 462 -15.78 26.33 -28.95
N GLU A 463 -15.21 26.18 -30.14
CA GLU A 463 -14.14 25.26 -30.46
C GLU A 463 -12.75 25.94 -30.48
N ALA A 464 -12.69 27.25 -30.22
CA ALA A 464 -11.44 27.99 -30.18
C ALA A 464 -10.68 27.74 -28.87
N VAL A 465 -9.36 27.60 -28.98
CA VAL A 465 -8.47 27.41 -27.82
C VAL A 465 -8.55 28.60 -26.86
N THR A 466 -8.73 29.82 -27.38
CA THR A 466 -8.95 31.04 -26.59
C THR A 466 -10.20 30.94 -25.70
N THR A 467 -11.26 30.30 -26.20
CA THR A 467 -12.48 30.05 -25.43
C THR A 467 -12.27 28.97 -24.38
N PHE A 468 -11.40 27.98 -24.64
CA PHE A 468 -10.99 26.98 -23.62
C PHE A 468 -10.29 27.66 -22.45
N VAL A 469 -9.32 28.54 -22.74
CA VAL A 469 -8.60 29.34 -21.74
C VAL A 469 -9.58 30.22 -20.95
N GLN A 470 -10.43 30.99 -21.65
CA GLN A 470 -11.42 31.85 -21.03
C GLN A 470 -12.32 31.07 -20.04
N HIS A 471 -12.85 29.93 -20.47
CA HIS A 471 -13.71 29.13 -19.62
C HIS A 471 -12.94 28.52 -18.41
N SER A 472 -11.69 28.10 -18.61
CA SER A 472 -10.84 27.63 -17.51
C SER A 472 -10.57 28.74 -16.48
N THR A 473 -10.34 29.99 -16.93
CA THR A 473 -10.18 31.16 -16.06
C THR A 473 -11.43 31.42 -15.25
N ILE A 474 -12.62 31.42 -15.88
CA ILE A 474 -13.90 31.58 -15.17
C ILE A 474 -14.07 30.53 -14.06
N ILE A 475 -13.71 29.28 -14.34
CA ILE A 475 -13.78 28.22 -13.32
C ILE A 475 -12.76 28.47 -12.20
N GLN A 476 -11.55 28.94 -12.51
CA GLN A 476 -10.54 29.29 -11.49
C GLN A 476 -11.04 30.42 -10.59
N GLU A 477 -11.71 31.44 -11.14
CA GLU A 477 -12.34 32.49 -10.37
C GLU A 477 -13.44 31.95 -9.43
N GLN A 478 -14.28 31.02 -9.94
CA GLN A 478 -15.33 30.39 -9.11
C GLN A 478 -14.75 29.57 -7.94
N ARG A 479 -13.58 28.98 -8.12
CA ARG A 479 -12.94 28.14 -7.10
C ARG A 479 -11.86 28.86 -6.26
N ALA A 480 -11.67 30.16 -6.42
CA ALA A 480 -10.55 30.91 -5.80
C ALA A 480 -10.42 30.71 -4.28
N ALA A 481 -11.52 30.45 -3.56
CA ALA A 481 -11.53 30.16 -2.14
C ALA A 481 -11.43 28.64 -1.80
N ILE A 482 -11.35 27.77 -2.82
CA ILE A 482 -11.34 26.32 -2.64
C ILE A 482 -9.91 25.81 -2.85
N PRO A 483 -9.29 25.15 -1.88
CA PRO A 483 -7.94 24.61 -2.05
C PRO A 483 -7.91 23.51 -3.13
N HIS A 484 -6.71 23.11 -3.57
CA HIS A 484 -6.53 21.91 -4.36
C HIS A 484 -6.78 20.66 -3.50
N GLY A 485 -7.35 19.63 -4.09
CA GLY A 485 -7.57 18.33 -3.45
C GLY A 485 -9.03 17.88 -3.32
N PRO A 486 -9.99 18.72 -2.86
CA PRO A 486 -11.42 18.38 -2.92
C PRO A 486 -11.89 18.04 -4.34
N ILE A 487 -12.91 17.16 -4.46
CA ILE A 487 -13.55 16.88 -5.74
C ILE A 487 -14.36 18.13 -6.16
N VAL A 488 -14.01 18.67 -7.33
CA VAL A 488 -14.73 19.78 -7.97
C VAL A 488 -15.63 19.24 -9.07
N ALA A 489 -16.93 19.53 -9.05
CA ALA A 489 -17.89 19.07 -10.05
C ALA A 489 -18.87 20.16 -10.49
N GLY A 490 -19.65 19.90 -11.55
CA GLY A 490 -20.64 20.81 -12.11
C GLY A 490 -20.10 21.81 -13.15
N ILE A 491 -18.83 21.72 -13.53
CA ILE A 491 -18.12 22.73 -14.35
C ILE A 491 -17.93 22.35 -15.82
N LYS A 492 -18.12 21.09 -16.19
CA LYS A 492 -17.93 20.56 -17.54
C LYS A 492 -18.99 19.51 -17.90
N LYS A 493 -19.10 19.19 -19.18
CA LYS A 493 -19.75 17.99 -19.69
C LYS A 493 -18.70 16.90 -19.76
N ASP A 494 -18.93 15.82 -19.07
CA ASP A 494 -18.03 14.67 -19.09
C ASP A 494 -18.13 13.94 -20.42
N ILE A 495 -16.99 13.53 -20.99
CA ILE A 495 -16.93 12.52 -22.03
C ILE A 495 -17.19 11.18 -21.33
N VAL A 496 -18.24 10.46 -21.75
CA VAL A 496 -18.72 9.28 -21.04
C VAL A 496 -18.76 8.02 -21.91
N LEU A 497 -18.70 6.87 -21.26
CA LEU A 497 -18.91 5.55 -21.87
C LEU A 497 -20.41 5.23 -21.93
N THR A 498 -20.88 4.71 -23.05
CA THR A 498 -22.28 4.31 -23.28
C THR A 498 -22.40 3.28 -24.40
N ASN A 499 -23.34 2.35 -24.28
CA ASN A 499 -23.66 1.39 -25.33
C ASN A 499 -24.20 2.06 -26.63
N ARG A 500 -24.70 3.30 -26.56
CA ARG A 500 -25.20 4.07 -27.73
C ARG A 500 -24.13 4.29 -28.80
N LEU A 501 -22.86 4.27 -28.43
CA LEU A 501 -21.73 4.41 -29.38
C LEU A 501 -21.60 3.22 -30.34
N ARG A 502 -22.13 2.04 -30.00
CA ARG A 502 -22.13 0.88 -30.89
C ARG A 502 -22.99 1.09 -32.14
N GLU A 503 -24.12 1.76 -31.96
CA GLU A 503 -25.05 2.08 -33.06
C GLU A 503 -24.66 3.36 -33.78
N ARG A 504 -23.79 4.14 -33.18
CA ARG A 504 -23.38 5.48 -33.65
C ARG A 504 -21.86 5.62 -33.65
N ALA A 505 -21.18 4.78 -34.41
CA ALA A 505 -19.72 4.86 -34.57
C ALA A 505 -19.28 6.27 -35.04
N GLY A 506 -18.09 6.69 -34.61
CA GLY A 506 -17.54 8.00 -34.96
C GLY A 506 -18.24 9.18 -34.27
N ARG A 507 -18.87 8.96 -33.14
CA ARG A 507 -19.50 10.00 -32.30
C ARG A 507 -18.80 10.16 -30.95
N VAL A 508 -19.04 11.30 -30.29
CA VAL A 508 -18.71 11.53 -28.88
C VAL A 508 -19.96 11.45 -28.04
N ALA A 509 -19.88 10.78 -26.91
CA ALA A 509 -20.94 10.78 -25.90
C ALA A 509 -20.57 11.80 -24.80
N ILE A 510 -21.48 12.72 -24.51
CA ILE A 510 -21.30 13.74 -23.48
C ILE A 510 -22.49 13.78 -22.54
N TYR A 511 -22.22 14.00 -21.24
CA TYR A 511 -23.22 14.04 -20.19
C TYR A 511 -22.83 14.97 -19.04
N GLY A 512 -23.81 15.45 -18.26
CA GLY A 512 -23.58 16.09 -16.98
C GLY A 512 -23.65 17.61 -17.04
N TRP A 513 -22.60 18.33 -16.56
CA TRP A 513 -22.61 19.78 -16.34
C TRP A 513 -23.73 20.18 -15.38
N HIS A 514 -23.70 19.61 -14.19
CA HIS A 514 -24.81 19.69 -13.23
C HIS A 514 -25.02 21.08 -12.66
N ARG A 515 -26.29 21.46 -12.50
CA ARG A 515 -26.68 22.62 -11.71
C ARG A 515 -26.54 22.35 -10.21
N PRO A 516 -26.54 23.39 -9.37
CA PRO A 516 -26.48 23.20 -7.92
C PRO A 516 -27.64 22.36 -7.34
N ASP A 517 -28.76 22.23 -8.04
CA ASP A 517 -29.89 21.35 -7.68
C ASP A 517 -29.65 19.87 -8.02
N GLY A 518 -28.48 19.53 -8.58
CA GLY A 518 -28.09 18.16 -8.95
C GLY A 518 -28.61 17.71 -10.33
N ARG A 519 -29.29 18.57 -11.08
CA ARG A 519 -29.80 18.21 -12.42
C ARG A 519 -28.75 18.52 -13.49
N PRO A 520 -28.41 17.55 -14.38
CA PRO A 520 -27.54 17.81 -15.50
C PRO A 520 -28.23 18.76 -16.51
N ILE A 521 -27.52 19.79 -16.96
CA ILE A 521 -28.01 20.62 -18.07
C ILE A 521 -27.72 19.98 -19.43
N GLN A 522 -26.83 18.99 -19.47
CA GLN A 522 -26.53 18.19 -20.64
C GLN A 522 -26.98 16.74 -20.42
N PRO A 523 -28.17 16.36 -20.93
CA PRO A 523 -28.56 14.94 -21.00
C PRO A 523 -27.56 14.14 -21.86
N LEU A 524 -27.51 12.84 -21.65
CA LEU A 524 -26.68 11.95 -22.48
C LEU A 524 -27.03 12.12 -23.96
N THR A 525 -26.05 12.54 -24.75
CA THR A 525 -26.20 12.73 -26.20
C THR A 525 -24.96 12.21 -26.96
N THR A 526 -25.21 11.72 -28.19
CA THR A 526 -24.20 11.28 -29.16
C THR A 526 -24.40 12.04 -30.51
N VAL A 527 -24.85 13.28 -30.45
CA VAL A 527 -25.17 14.07 -31.67
C VAL A 527 -23.91 14.53 -32.41
N HIS A 528 -22.85 14.87 -31.68
CA HIS A 528 -21.61 15.39 -32.27
C HIS A 528 -20.69 14.28 -32.78
N GLY A 529 -19.91 14.58 -33.81
CA GLY A 529 -18.87 13.72 -34.32
C GLY A 529 -17.71 13.54 -33.32
N SER A 530 -16.95 12.47 -33.44
CA SER A 530 -15.81 12.17 -32.53
C SER A 530 -14.65 13.18 -32.64
N THR A 531 -14.63 14.02 -33.66
CA THR A 531 -13.65 15.10 -33.83
C THR A 531 -14.10 16.45 -33.28
N TYR A 532 -15.37 16.56 -32.83
CA TYR A 532 -15.91 17.78 -32.25
C TYR A 532 -15.42 17.95 -30.80
N VAL A 533 -14.79 19.09 -30.55
CA VAL A 533 -14.27 19.46 -29.24
C VAL A 533 -14.66 20.89 -28.93
N ASP A 534 -15.43 21.09 -27.86
CA ASP A 534 -15.76 22.44 -27.41
C ASP A 534 -15.30 22.71 -25.96
N TYR A 535 -15.24 23.97 -25.58
CA TYR A 535 -14.77 24.45 -24.28
C TYR A 535 -15.48 23.77 -23.09
N SER A 536 -16.68 23.26 -23.28
CA SER A 536 -17.49 22.68 -22.21
C SER A 536 -17.21 21.18 -21.99
N HIS A 537 -16.47 20.53 -22.89
CA HIS A 537 -16.06 19.14 -22.69
C HIS A 537 -15.04 19.03 -21.59
N GLY A 538 -15.14 18.00 -20.78
CA GLY A 538 -14.21 17.67 -19.72
C GLY A 538 -13.87 16.19 -19.73
N VAL A 539 -12.66 15.86 -19.35
CA VAL A 539 -12.20 14.49 -19.17
C VAL A 539 -11.89 14.28 -17.70
N ARG A 540 -12.66 13.42 -17.06
CA ARG A 540 -12.40 12.95 -15.71
C ARG A 540 -11.93 11.50 -15.78
N LEU A 541 -10.85 11.19 -15.09
CA LEU A 541 -10.33 9.83 -15.03
C LEU A 541 -10.90 9.09 -13.82
N VAL A 542 -11.27 7.85 -14.06
CA VAL A 542 -11.73 6.88 -13.05
C VAL A 542 -10.77 5.71 -13.05
N GLY A 543 -10.15 5.42 -11.93
CA GLY A 543 -9.21 4.30 -11.81
C GLY A 543 -9.86 2.97 -12.15
N ARG A 544 -9.18 2.11 -12.94
CA ARG A 544 -9.68 0.76 -13.26
C ARG A 544 -9.78 -0.13 -12.02
N ARG A 545 -8.92 0.09 -11.04
CA ARG A 545 -8.99 -0.61 -9.77
C ARG A 545 -10.18 -0.10 -8.95
N ALA A 546 -11.07 -1.00 -8.56
CA ALA A 546 -12.20 -0.73 -7.68
C ALA A 546 -12.26 -1.74 -6.53
N LEU A 547 -13.06 -1.45 -5.51
CA LEU A 547 -13.35 -2.38 -4.41
C LEU A 547 -14.85 -2.68 -4.41
N LEU A 548 -15.24 -3.89 -4.77
CA LEU A 548 -16.60 -4.39 -4.60
C LEU A 548 -16.70 -5.05 -3.22
N ASP A 549 -17.51 -4.49 -2.33
CA ASP A 549 -17.68 -4.95 -0.93
C ASP A 549 -16.36 -5.15 -0.20
N GLY A 550 -15.41 -4.22 -0.44
CA GLY A 550 -14.07 -4.26 0.12
C GLY A 550 -13.10 -5.22 -0.57
N ARG A 551 -13.51 -5.92 -1.64
CA ARG A 551 -12.65 -6.80 -2.45
C ARG A 551 -12.23 -6.08 -3.73
N GLU A 552 -10.95 -6.15 -4.03
CA GLU A 552 -10.42 -5.54 -5.25
C GLU A 552 -10.90 -6.25 -6.51
N CYS A 553 -11.23 -5.45 -7.52
CA CYS A 553 -11.69 -5.92 -8.82
C CYS A 553 -11.34 -4.90 -9.92
N ASP A 554 -11.42 -5.32 -11.18
CA ASP A 554 -11.33 -4.43 -12.34
C ASP A 554 -12.69 -3.80 -12.62
N LEU A 555 -12.75 -2.47 -12.59
CA LEU A 555 -13.96 -1.70 -12.90
C LEU A 555 -14.51 -2.00 -14.31
N ALA A 556 -13.64 -2.26 -15.27
CA ALA A 556 -14.06 -2.64 -16.63
C ALA A 556 -14.76 -4.00 -16.67
N GLU A 557 -14.37 -4.94 -15.80
CA GLU A 557 -15.05 -6.23 -15.65
C GLU A 557 -16.39 -6.07 -14.96
N LEU A 558 -16.49 -5.26 -13.91
CA LEU A 558 -17.77 -4.93 -13.27
C LEU A 558 -18.76 -4.33 -14.27
N LEU A 559 -18.29 -3.42 -15.13
CA LEU A 559 -19.12 -2.80 -16.17
C LEU A 559 -19.58 -3.78 -17.27
N ARG A 560 -18.90 -4.92 -17.45
CA ARG A 560 -19.29 -5.99 -18.38
C ARG A 560 -20.18 -7.05 -17.76
N ASP A 561 -20.14 -7.20 -16.44
CA ASP A 561 -20.88 -8.23 -15.72
C ASP A 561 -22.39 -7.94 -15.75
N PRO A 562 -23.24 -8.83 -16.28
CA PRO A 562 -24.67 -8.58 -16.37
C PRO A 562 -25.38 -8.44 -15.03
N ASN A 563 -24.81 -8.97 -13.94
CA ASN A 563 -25.37 -8.84 -12.61
C ASN A 563 -24.91 -7.55 -11.91
N LEU A 564 -23.65 -7.18 -12.07
CA LEU A 564 -23.03 -6.08 -11.32
C LEU A 564 -23.04 -4.73 -12.06
N ALA A 565 -23.12 -4.75 -13.41
CA ALA A 565 -23.16 -3.52 -14.20
C ALA A 565 -24.25 -2.52 -13.76
N PRO A 566 -25.45 -2.92 -13.31
CA PRO A 566 -26.47 -1.99 -12.83
C PRO A 566 -26.04 -1.09 -11.67
N LEU A 567 -24.98 -1.44 -10.93
CA LEU A 567 -24.40 -0.59 -9.91
C LEU A 567 -23.75 0.68 -10.49
N LEU A 568 -23.26 0.62 -11.73
CA LEU A 568 -22.37 1.62 -12.33
C LEU A 568 -22.84 2.10 -13.72
N SER A 569 -23.91 1.54 -14.25
CA SER A 569 -24.47 1.86 -15.57
C SER A 569 -26.00 1.66 -15.57
N ASP A 570 -26.72 2.66 -16.04
CA ASP A 570 -28.18 2.62 -16.26
C ASP A 570 -28.59 1.94 -17.59
N GLU A 571 -27.60 1.54 -18.41
CA GLU A 571 -27.80 0.84 -19.69
C GLU A 571 -27.53 -0.69 -19.59
N GLY A 572 -27.32 -1.20 -18.35
CA GLY A 572 -26.86 -2.58 -18.11
C GLY A 572 -25.38 -2.78 -18.49
N PRO A 573 -24.95 -3.99 -18.88
CA PRO A 573 -23.56 -4.27 -19.19
C PRO A 573 -23.03 -3.42 -20.35
N LEU A 574 -21.86 -2.81 -20.15
CA LEU A 574 -21.14 -2.13 -21.22
C LEU A 574 -20.36 -3.14 -22.04
N MET A 575 -20.73 -3.31 -23.31
CA MET A 575 -20.12 -4.29 -24.20
C MET A 575 -18.66 -3.94 -24.55
N VAL A 576 -18.35 -2.64 -24.63
CA VAL A 576 -17.00 -2.12 -24.84
C VAL A 576 -16.83 -0.91 -23.90
N PRO A 577 -16.16 -1.07 -22.77
CA PRO A 577 -15.94 0.05 -21.84
C PRO A 577 -14.79 0.95 -22.32
N GLY A 578 -14.89 1.52 -23.51
CA GLY A 578 -13.90 2.40 -24.15
C GLY A 578 -14.37 2.95 -25.50
N TYR A 579 -13.59 3.90 -26.08
CA TYR A 579 -13.75 4.46 -27.43
C TYR A 579 -12.87 3.77 -28.43
#